data_cc54c2292444bf3135172f14768258dd
#
_entry.id   cc54c2292444bf3135172f14768258dd
#
_cell.length_a   1.000
_cell.length_b   1.000
_cell.length_c   1.000
_cell.angle_alpha   90.00
_cell.angle_beta   90.00
_cell.angle_gamma   90.00
#
_symmetry.space_group_name_H-M   'P 1'
#
loop_
_entity.id
_entity.type
_entity.pdbx_description
1 polymer ?
#
loop_
_entity_poly.entity_id
_entity_poly.type
_entity_poly.pdbx_seq_one_letter_code
_entity_poly.pdbx_strand_id
1 'polypeptide(L)'
;MANVPINSVLDKSAFNLDQALERRPTFLEPEYPFEWTGIYRTKPGKYKIVMSEGPDPSMSLVINLDQNKDDVSLRTSAERCVRLFAEDAETIQPEEIIPKEKHINLNLKSSGQKEFYIEIEKDTNIGLFAQHTAEEFNMKLIEVNSNYEVPVEVERTWVAQHEHDDEVGSFSIEKDGDLDEQKLQTWISKLLREK
;
A
#
# COMPACT_ATOMS: atom_id res chain seq x y z
N MET A 1 29.94 22.99 -30.19
CA MET A 1 29.17 22.94 -28.93
C MET A 1 28.41 24.25 -28.82
N ALA A 2 27.09 24.22 -28.92
CA ALA A 2 26.27 25.41 -28.80
C ALA A 2 26.20 25.81 -27.31
N ASN A 3 26.70 27.01 -26.97
CA ASN A 3 26.58 27.59 -25.64
C ASN A 3 25.13 28.05 -25.47
N VAL A 4 24.30 27.24 -24.84
CA VAL A 4 22.94 27.62 -24.44
C VAL A 4 23.06 28.49 -23.16
N PRO A 5 22.69 29.75 -23.18
CA PRO A 5 22.80 30.59 -21.98
C PRO A 5 21.87 30.08 -20.91
N ILE A 6 22.37 29.91 -19.68
CA ILE A 6 21.65 29.44 -18.50
C ILE A 6 20.34 30.20 -18.27
N ASN A 7 20.27 31.46 -18.68
CA ASN A 7 19.06 32.31 -18.55
C ASN A 7 17.89 31.84 -19.44
N SER A 8 18.12 31.07 -20.49
CA SER A 8 17.06 30.52 -21.33
C SER A 8 16.38 29.25 -20.72
N VAL A 9 16.99 28.64 -19.70
CA VAL A 9 16.45 27.50 -18.96
C VAL A 9 15.57 27.96 -17.79
N LEU A 10 15.70 29.25 -17.39
CA LEU A 10 14.95 29.86 -16.29
C LEU A 10 13.99 30.95 -16.79
N ASP A 11 13.31 30.70 -17.90
CA ASP A 11 12.23 31.58 -18.33
C ASP A 11 11.08 31.51 -17.32
N LYS A 12 11.00 32.54 -16.45
CA LYS A 12 9.96 32.67 -15.42
C LYS A 12 8.54 32.69 -15.99
N SER A 13 8.39 32.90 -17.29
CA SER A 13 7.09 32.89 -17.96
C SER A 13 6.58 31.47 -18.26
N ALA A 14 7.48 30.48 -18.28
CA ALA A 14 7.13 29.10 -18.57
C ALA A 14 6.70 28.30 -17.33
N PHE A 15 7.03 28.76 -16.13
CA PHE A 15 6.70 28.08 -14.88
C PHE A 15 6.03 29.04 -13.89
N ASN A 16 4.72 28.93 -13.78
CA ASN A 16 3.97 29.65 -12.75
C ASN A 16 3.96 28.81 -11.46
N LEU A 17 4.83 29.19 -10.51
CA LEU A 17 4.97 28.52 -9.22
C LEU A 17 3.65 28.54 -8.42
N ASP A 18 2.89 29.65 -8.48
CA ASP A 18 1.62 29.77 -7.77
C ASP A 18 0.58 28.79 -8.35
N GLN A 19 0.51 28.66 -9.67
CA GLN A 19 -0.34 27.67 -10.35
C GLN A 19 0.11 26.24 -10.10
N ALA A 20 1.42 25.99 -9.93
CA ALA A 20 1.95 24.68 -9.58
C ALA A 20 1.70 24.34 -8.11
N LEU A 21 1.62 25.34 -7.22
CA LEU A 21 1.29 25.17 -5.81
C LEU A 21 -0.24 25.06 -5.59
N GLU A 22 -1.06 25.74 -6.41
CA GLU A 22 -2.52 25.61 -6.39
C GLU A 22 -2.99 24.25 -6.95
N ARG A 23 -2.36 23.77 -8.01
CA ARG A 23 -2.46 22.38 -8.44
C ARG A 23 -1.49 21.60 -7.57
N ARG A 24 -1.92 21.12 -6.43
CA ARG A 24 -1.17 20.06 -5.75
C ARG A 24 -1.11 18.88 -6.72
N PRO A 25 0.03 18.66 -7.37
CA PRO A 25 0.10 17.54 -8.29
C PRO A 25 -0.03 16.29 -7.43
N THR A 26 -0.89 15.39 -7.81
CA THR A 26 -1.06 14.08 -7.17
C THR A 26 0.28 13.33 -7.05
N PHE A 27 1.25 13.62 -7.90
CA PHE A 27 2.61 13.05 -7.83
C PHE A 27 3.47 13.56 -6.66
N LEU A 28 3.01 14.53 -5.85
CA LEU A 28 3.68 14.96 -4.60
C LEU A 28 3.03 14.33 -3.36
N GLU A 29 1.94 13.59 -3.50
CA GLU A 29 1.46 12.75 -2.42
C GLU A 29 2.39 11.53 -2.32
N PRO A 30 2.95 11.26 -1.14
CA PRO A 30 3.79 10.08 -0.98
C PRO A 30 2.95 8.84 -1.26
N GLU A 31 3.45 7.98 -2.13
CA GLU A 31 2.89 6.66 -2.34
C GLU A 31 3.21 5.78 -1.14
N TYR A 32 2.20 5.07 -0.65
CA TYR A 32 2.33 4.19 0.50
C TYR A 32 2.31 2.72 0.06
N PRO A 33 2.99 1.80 0.76
CA PRO A 33 2.93 0.36 0.48
C PRO A 33 1.63 -0.28 0.98
N PHE A 34 0.65 0.52 1.37
CA PHE A 34 -0.67 0.13 1.83
C PHE A 34 -1.71 1.14 1.31
N GLU A 35 -2.92 0.65 1.06
CA GLU A 35 -4.03 1.46 0.55
C GLU A 35 -4.99 1.90 1.64
N TRP A 36 -5.02 1.16 2.73
CA TRP A 36 -6.06 1.32 3.74
C TRP A 36 -5.52 1.30 5.17
N THR A 37 -6.17 2.09 6.01
CA THR A 37 -5.98 2.06 7.46
C THR A 37 -7.32 2.11 8.17
N GLY A 38 -7.52 1.19 9.12
CA GLY A 38 -8.63 1.22 10.07
C GLY A 38 -8.13 1.31 11.51
N ILE A 39 -8.72 2.22 12.29
CA ILE A 39 -8.43 2.35 13.72
C ILE A 39 -9.59 1.76 14.52
N TYR A 40 -9.27 0.87 15.43
CA TYR A 40 -10.21 0.16 16.28
C TYR A 40 -9.89 0.38 17.75
N ARG A 41 -10.92 0.60 18.57
CA ARG A 41 -10.76 0.63 20.03
C ARG A 41 -10.85 -0.78 20.58
N THR A 42 -9.82 -1.22 21.28
CA THR A 42 -9.74 -2.56 21.85
C THR A 42 -9.50 -2.52 23.35
N LYS A 43 -9.98 -3.54 24.04
CA LYS A 43 -9.73 -3.84 25.45
C LYS A 43 -8.80 -5.05 25.55
N PRO A 44 -8.23 -5.34 26.76
CA PRO A 44 -7.51 -6.59 26.95
C PRO A 44 -8.36 -7.80 26.58
N GLY A 45 -7.82 -8.66 25.70
CA GLY A 45 -8.54 -9.83 25.22
C GLY A 45 -7.97 -10.39 23.93
N LYS A 46 -8.62 -11.45 23.45
CA LYS A 46 -8.30 -12.08 22.19
C LYS A 46 -9.27 -11.63 21.10
N TYR A 47 -8.72 -11.20 19.99
CA TYR A 47 -9.45 -10.78 18.79
C TYR A 47 -9.08 -11.66 17.62
N LYS A 48 -9.90 -11.63 16.57
CA LYS A 48 -9.58 -12.23 15.29
C LYS A 48 -9.90 -11.28 14.15
N ILE A 49 -8.99 -11.24 13.17
CA ILE A 49 -9.27 -10.69 11.85
C ILE A 49 -9.90 -11.82 11.04
N VAL A 50 -11.08 -11.56 10.54
CA VAL A 50 -11.84 -12.46 9.67
C VAL A 50 -11.83 -11.92 8.27
N MET A 51 -11.45 -12.73 7.30
CA MET A 51 -11.35 -12.33 5.89
C MET A 51 -12.02 -13.38 5.00
N SER A 52 -12.65 -12.92 3.93
CA SER A 52 -13.18 -13.75 2.84
C SER A 52 -12.13 -13.93 1.74
N GLU A 53 -12.47 -14.64 0.68
CA GLU A 53 -11.70 -14.64 -0.55
C GLU A 53 -11.70 -13.24 -1.16
N GLY A 54 -10.56 -12.83 -1.70
CA GLY A 54 -10.35 -11.54 -2.33
C GLY A 54 -9.54 -11.69 -3.61
N PRO A 55 -9.14 -10.57 -4.23
CA PRO A 55 -8.42 -10.58 -5.49
C PRO A 55 -7.04 -11.25 -5.39
N ASP A 56 -6.38 -11.13 -4.24
CA ASP A 56 -5.02 -11.63 -4.03
C ASP A 56 -4.94 -12.84 -3.10
N PRO A 57 -3.95 -13.72 -3.33
CA PRO A 57 -3.73 -14.91 -2.50
C PRO A 57 -3.06 -14.59 -1.16
N SER A 58 -2.75 -13.33 -0.89
CA SER A 58 -2.13 -12.85 0.34
C SER A 58 -2.45 -11.38 0.61
N MET A 59 -2.29 -10.95 1.86
CA MET A 59 -2.49 -9.57 2.30
C MET A 59 -1.32 -9.14 3.17
N SER A 60 -0.56 -8.13 2.71
CA SER A 60 0.43 -7.49 3.57
C SER A 60 -0.24 -6.56 4.57
N LEU A 61 0.18 -6.65 5.83
CA LEU A 61 -0.44 -5.93 6.96
C LEU A 61 0.61 -5.54 8.00
N VAL A 62 0.39 -4.38 8.64
CA VAL A 62 1.06 -3.97 9.87
C VAL A 62 0.00 -3.59 10.90
N ILE A 63 0.17 -4.07 12.15
CA ILE A 63 -0.67 -3.70 13.29
C ILE A 63 0.12 -2.79 14.21
N ASN A 64 -0.30 -1.52 14.31
CA ASN A 64 0.24 -0.57 15.27
C ASN A 64 -0.57 -0.54 16.56
N LEU A 65 0.13 -0.40 17.69
CA LEU A 65 -0.49 -0.16 19.00
C LEU A 65 -0.53 1.35 19.32
N ASP A 66 -1.33 1.70 20.33
CA ASP A 66 -1.46 3.06 20.89
C ASP A 66 -1.72 4.13 19.83
N GLN A 67 -2.53 3.79 18.80
CA GLN A 67 -2.81 4.65 17.67
C GLN A 67 -3.74 5.80 18.07
N ASN A 68 -3.31 7.04 17.83
CA ASN A 68 -4.17 8.22 17.91
C ASN A 68 -5.04 8.35 16.66
N LYS A 69 -6.18 9.03 16.81
CA LYS A 69 -7.21 9.16 15.76
C LYS A 69 -7.09 10.44 14.94
N ASP A 70 -6.27 11.40 15.40
CA ASP A 70 -6.07 12.66 14.70
C ASP A 70 -5.20 12.48 13.44
N ASP A 71 -5.40 13.35 12.48
CA ASP A 71 -4.79 13.26 11.15
C ASP A 71 -3.25 13.34 11.17
N VAL A 72 -2.69 14.14 12.08
CA VAL A 72 -1.23 14.32 12.20
C VAL A 72 -0.58 13.05 12.75
N SER A 73 -1.15 12.49 13.82
CA SER A 73 -0.68 11.23 14.40
C SER A 73 -0.82 10.07 13.42
N LEU A 74 -1.92 10.05 12.65
CA LEU A 74 -2.15 9.01 11.66
C LEU A 74 -1.11 9.06 10.53
N ARG A 75 -0.75 10.25 10.05
CA ARG A 75 0.33 10.42 9.05
C ARG A 75 1.68 10.00 9.61
N THR A 76 1.99 10.37 10.85
CA THR A 76 3.23 9.95 11.52
C THR A 76 3.32 8.42 11.64
N SER A 77 2.20 7.78 11.97
CA SER A 77 2.12 6.32 12.02
C SER A 77 2.26 5.68 10.64
N ALA A 78 1.67 6.29 9.61
CA ALA A 78 1.82 5.85 8.22
C ALA A 78 3.30 5.86 7.78
N GLU A 79 4.03 6.94 8.07
CA GLU A 79 5.48 7.02 7.78
C GLU A 79 6.30 5.96 8.54
N ARG A 80 5.90 5.64 9.78
CA ARG A 80 6.51 4.52 10.53
C ARG A 80 6.21 3.18 9.86
N CYS A 81 4.96 2.97 9.44
CA CYS A 81 4.54 1.75 8.75
C CYS A 81 5.28 1.54 7.43
N VAL A 82 5.58 2.59 6.65
CA VAL A 82 6.41 2.48 5.44
C VAL A 82 7.75 1.80 5.75
N ARG A 83 8.38 2.12 6.88
CA ARG A 83 9.64 1.49 7.27
C ARG A 83 9.46 0.02 7.65
N LEU A 84 8.36 -0.30 8.34
CA LEU A 84 8.04 -1.70 8.68
C LEU A 84 7.75 -2.52 7.43
N PHE A 85 6.99 -1.98 6.46
CA PHE A 85 6.73 -2.63 5.18
C PHE A 85 7.99 -2.86 4.32
N ALA A 86 9.08 -2.11 4.58
CA ALA A 86 10.37 -2.32 3.91
C ALA A 86 11.19 -3.48 4.52
N GLU A 87 10.77 -4.02 5.66
CA GLU A 87 11.39 -5.20 6.27
C GLU A 87 10.83 -6.48 5.65
N ASP A 88 11.55 -7.59 5.82
CA ASP A 88 11.08 -8.90 5.37
C ASP A 88 9.77 -9.29 6.07
N ALA A 89 8.76 -9.64 5.29
CA ALA A 89 7.46 -10.01 5.82
C ALA A 89 7.47 -11.40 6.46
N GLU A 90 6.93 -11.50 7.67
CA GLU A 90 6.63 -12.78 8.31
C GLU A 90 5.31 -13.33 7.75
N THR A 91 5.33 -14.54 7.16
CA THR A 91 4.12 -15.17 6.64
C THR A 91 3.32 -15.82 7.76
N ILE A 92 2.06 -15.42 7.92
CA ILE A 92 1.13 -15.92 8.93
C ILE A 92 0.08 -16.81 8.27
N GLN A 93 -0.10 -18.00 8.80
CA GLN A 93 -1.12 -18.93 8.35
C GLN A 93 -2.46 -18.65 9.06
N PRO A 94 -3.61 -19.04 8.45
CA PRO A 94 -4.87 -19.04 9.17
C PRO A 94 -4.78 -19.76 10.53
N GLU A 95 -5.49 -19.22 11.52
CA GLU A 95 -5.51 -19.66 12.91
C GLU A 95 -4.24 -19.35 13.75
N GLU A 96 -3.22 -18.72 13.16
CA GLU A 96 -2.05 -18.27 13.88
C GLU A 96 -2.27 -16.88 14.54
N ILE A 97 -1.40 -16.57 15.51
CA ILE A 97 -1.39 -15.26 16.19
C ILE A 97 -0.51 -14.29 15.40
N ILE A 98 -1.06 -13.14 15.08
CA ILE A 98 -0.38 -12.07 14.37
C ILE A 98 0.53 -11.30 15.35
N PRO A 99 1.83 -11.17 15.06
CA PRO A 99 2.71 -10.27 15.78
C PRO A 99 2.35 -8.80 15.49
N LYS A 100 2.45 -7.95 16.50
CA LYS A 100 2.21 -6.51 16.40
C LYS A 100 3.52 -5.79 16.02
N GLU A 101 3.39 -4.63 15.37
CA GLU A 101 4.50 -3.74 15.01
C GLU A 101 5.59 -4.40 14.13
N LYS A 102 5.15 -5.29 13.25
CA LYS A 102 5.97 -5.96 12.23
C LYS A 102 5.25 -6.02 10.90
N HIS A 103 6.02 -6.15 9.83
CA HIS A 103 5.49 -6.49 8.51
C HIS A 103 5.09 -7.96 8.50
N ILE A 104 3.84 -8.22 8.20
CA ILE A 104 3.28 -9.58 8.07
C ILE A 104 2.63 -9.75 6.70
N ASN A 105 2.60 -10.99 6.24
CA ASN A 105 1.91 -11.40 5.03
C ASN A 105 0.93 -12.52 5.39
N LEU A 106 -0.37 -12.19 5.43
CA LEU A 106 -1.44 -13.14 5.70
C LEU A 106 -1.64 -14.07 4.50
N ASN A 107 -1.55 -15.38 4.70
CA ASN A 107 -1.79 -16.35 3.64
C ASN A 107 -3.29 -16.58 3.43
N LEU A 108 -3.78 -16.21 2.23
CA LEU A 108 -5.19 -16.29 1.85
C LEU A 108 -5.48 -17.34 0.76
N LYS A 109 -4.50 -18.17 0.40
CA LYS A 109 -4.58 -19.14 -0.72
C LYS A 109 -5.66 -20.22 -0.57
N SER A 110 -6.05 -20.57 0.67
CA SER A 110 -7.11 -21.55 0.88
C SER A 110 -8.49 -20.99 0.52
N SER A 111 -9.43 -21.82 0.09
CA SER A 111 -10.81 -21.41 -0.12
C SER A 111 -11.53 -21.11 1.20
N GLY A 112 -12.58 -20.30 1.13
CA GLY A 112 -13.43 -19.98 2.26
C GLY A 112 -12.88 -18.86 3.17
N GLN A 113 -13.56 -18.67 4.29
CA GLN A 113 -13.23 -17.67 5.30
C GLN A 113 -11.95 -18.05 6.05
N LYS A 114 -11.09 -17.07 6.35
CA LYS A 114 -9.85 -17.20 7.12
C LYS A 114 -9.95 -16.40 8.39
N GLU A 115 -9.35 -16.90 9.45
CA GLU A 115 -9.28 -16.26 10.76
C GLU A 115 -7.83 -16.15 11.20
N PHE A 116 -7.42 -14.97 11.69
CA PHE A 116 -6.09 -14.70 12.22
C PHE A 116 -6.26 -14.04 13.58
N TYR A 117 -5.50 -14.43 14.58
CA TYR A 117 -5.71 -14.01 15.95
C TYR A 117 -4.79 -12.87 16.38
N ILE A 118 -5.29 -11.99 17.25
CA ILE A 118 -4.53 -10.91 17.87
C ILE A 118 -4.79 -10.95 19.38
N GLU A 119 -3.73 -10.83 20.17
CA GLU A 119 -3.83 -10.72 21.62
C GLU A 119 -3.54 -9.27 22.06
N ILE A 120 -4.46 -8.67 22.78
CA ILE A 120 -4.37 -7.31 23.31
C ILE A 120 -4.25 -7.37 24.82
N GLU A 121 -3.20 -6.75 25.38
CA GLU A 121 -2.86 -6.85 26.80
C GLU A 121 -3.42 -5.71 27.64
N LYS A 122 -3.67 -4.55 27.03
CA LYS A 122 -4.18 -3.32 27.67
C LYS A 122 -5.22 -2.62 26.81
N ASP A 123 -6.01 -1.74 27.44
CA ASP A 123 -6.89 -0.84 26.66
C ASP A 123 -6.05 0.00 25.71
N THR A 124 -6.32 -0.09 24.42
CA THR A 124 -5.59 0.64 23.39
C THR A 124 -6.43 0.82 22.13
N ASN A 125 -6.04 1.77 21.30
CA ASN A 125 -6.48 1.79 19.93
C ASN A 125 -5.43 1.07 19.08
N ILE A 126 -5.85 0.12 18.25
CA ILE A 126 -4.98 -0.50 17.26
C ILE A 126 -5.25 0.11 15.89
N GLY A 127 -4.19 0.31 15.11
CA GLY A 127 -4.27 0.72 13.71
C GLY A 127 -3.86 -0.46 12.82
N LEU A 128 -4.74 -0.87 11.92
CA LEU A 128 -4.44 -1.84 10.88
C LEU A 128 -4.04 -1.07 9.62
N PHE A 129 -2.83 -1.26 9.13
CA PHE A 129 -2.34 -0.70 7.87
C PHE A 129 -2.23 -1.86 6.87
N ALA A 130 -3.13 -1.89 5.90
CA ALA A 130 -3.29 -3.03 5.00
C ALA A 130 -2.99 -2.65 3.54
N GLN A 131 -2.37 -3.57 2.81
CA GLN A 131 -2.04 -3.43 1.40
C GLN A 131 -3.28 -3.14 0.55
N HIS A 132 -4.41 -3.75 0.88
CA HIS A 132 -5.69 -3.61 0.19
C HIS A 132 -6.77 -3.07 1.13
N THR A 133 -7.89 -2.67 0.56
CA THR A 133 -9.03 -2.18 1.34
C THR A 133 -9.71 -3.30 2.12
N ALA A 134 -10.35 -2.95 3.24
CA ALA A 134 -11.10 -3.92 4.04
C ALA A 134 -12.29 -4.51 3.27
N GLU A 135 -12.87 -3.74 2.33
CA GLU A 135 -14.01 -4.16 1.52
C GLU A 135 -13.66 -5.32 0.58
N GLU A 136 -12.49 -5.29 -0.07
CA GLU A 136 -12.08 -6.30 -1.05
C GLU A 136 -12.03 -7.72 -0.48
N PHE A 137 -11.73 -7.83 0.81
CA PHE A 137 -11.63 -9.10 1.52
C PHE A 137 -12.74 -9.30 2.56
N ASN A 138 -13.73 -8.40 2.62
CA ASN A 138 -14.73 -8.36 3.67
C ASN A 138 -14.10 -8.52 5.07
N MET A 139 -13.01 -7.76 5.30
CA MET A 139 -12.20 -7.84 6.50
C MET A 139 -12.93 -7.28 7.70
N LYS A 140 -12.96 -8.04 8.80
CA LYS A 140 -13.61 -7.67 10.05
C LYS A 140 -12.73 -7.96 11.23
N LEU A 141 -12.77 -7.11 12.24
CA LEU A 141 -12.18 -7.36 13.55
C LEU A 141 -13.27 -7.85 14.51
N ILE A 142 -13.10 -9.02 15.10
CA ILE A 142 -14.10 -9.63 15.99
C ILE A 142 -13.45 -9.95 17.32
N GLU A 143 -14.09 -9.57 18.43
CA GLU A 143 -13.71 -10.00 19.77
C GLU A 143 -14.13 -11.46 19.96
N VAL A 144 -13.17 -12.34 20.28
CA VAL A 144 -13.38 -13.79 20.29
C VAL A 144 -14.41 -14.21 21.33
N ASN A 145 -14.34 -13.65 22.54
CA ASN A 145 -15.18 -14.07 23.66
C ASN A 145 -16.65 -13.75 23.49
N SER A 146 -16.94 -12.57 22.94
CA SER A 146 -18.31 -12.07 22.75
C SER A 146 -18.86 -12.34 21.36
N ASN A 147 -17.98 -12.70 20.41
CA ASN A 147 -18.23 -12.73 18.98
C ASN A 147 -18.77 -11.38 18.45
N TYR A 148 -18.35 -10.28 19.11
CA TYR A 148 -18.74 -8.94 18.75
C TYR A 148 -17.83 -8.39 17.66
N GLU A 149 -18.42 -7.89 16.57
CA GLU A 149 -17.69 -7.18 15.53
C GLU A 149 -17.32 -5.79 16.04
N VAL A 150 -16.03 -5.52 16.18
CA VAL A 150 -15.52 -4.23 16.64
C VAL A 150 -15.64 -3.23 15.50
N PRO A 151 -16.40 -2.14 15.66
CA PRO A 151 -16.53 -1.15 14.61
C PRO A 151 -15.22 -0.41 14.37
N VAL A 152 -14.94 -0.10 13.11
CA VAL A 152 -13.89 0.85 12.77
C VAL A 152 -14.30 2.24 13.24
N GLU A 153 -13.42 2.91 14.01
CA GLU A 153 -13.70 4.25 14.52
C GLU A 153 -13.17 5.36 13.60
N VAL A 154 -12.06 5.10 12.94
CA VAL A 154 -11.47 5.97 11.90
C VAL A 154 -11.01 5.09 10.75
N GLU A 155 -11.36 5.49 9.56
CA GLU A 155 -10.97 4.84 8.33
C GLU A 155 -10.30 5.85 7.40
N ARG A 156 -9.24 5.42 6.71
CA ARG A 156 -8.54 6.24 5.72
C ARG A 156 -8.02 5.39 4.59
N THR A 157 -8.22 5.88 3.36
CA THR A 157 -7.55 5.39 2.17
C THR A 157 -6.31 6.23 1.85
N TRP A 158 -5.29 5.61 1.28
CA TRP A 158 -4.02 6.21 0.91
C TRP A 158 -3.80 6.02 -0.59
N VAL A 159 -3.03 6.93 -1.19
CA VAL A 159 -2.54 6.70 -2.54
C VAL A 159 -1.47 5.61 -2.45
N ALA A 160 -1.79 4.43 -2.97
CA ALA A 160 -0.89 3.30 -2.92
C ALA A 160 0.03 3.26 -4.14
N GLN A 161 1.21 2.66 -3.91
CA GLN A 161 2.17 2.37 -4.98
C GLN A 161 1.72 1.20 -5.89
N HIS A 162 0.60 0.58 -5.53
CA HIS A 162 0.02 -0.56 -6.24
C HIS A 162 -1.23 -0.12 -7.01
N GLU A 163 -1.03 0.44 -8.18
CA GLU A 163 -2.03 0.20 -9.22
C GLU A 163 -1.82 -1.26 -9.64
N HIS A 164 -2.84 -2.08 -9.47
CA HIS A 164 -2.94 -3.34 -10.19
C HIS A 164 -3.06 -2.99 -11.66
N ASP A 165 -1.93 -2.66 -12.26
CA ASP A 165 -1.86 -2.34 -13.68
C ASP A 165 -1.83 -3.68 -14.43
N ASP A 166 -2.97 -4.36 -14.45
CA ASP A 166 -3.20 -5.54 -15.29
C ASP A 166 -2.96 -5.22 -16.79
N GLU A 167 -2.80 -3.92 -17.12
CA GLU A 167 -2.49 -3.43 -18.45
C GLU A 167 -0.98 -3.29 -18.72
N VAL A 168 -0.10 -3.33 -17.69
CA VAL A 168 1.35 -3.25 -17.88
C VAL A 168 2.00 -4.63 -17.80
N GLY A 169 2.10 -5.28 -18.92
CA GLY A 169 2.93 -6.48 -19.09
C GLY A 169 4.38 -6.12 -19.43
N SER A 170 5.36 -6.70 -18.73
CA SER A 170 6.75 -6.64 -19.13
C SER A 170 7.16 -7.93 -19.85
N PHE A 171 7.89 -7.80 -20.95
CA PHE A 171 8.54 -8.93 -21.60
C PHE A 171 9.99 -8.59 -21.93
N SER A 172 10.87 -9.55 -21.85
CA SER A 172 12.27 -9.41 -22.26
C SER A 172 12.51 -10.24 -23.52
N ILE A 173 13.33 -9.70 -24.42
CA ILE A 173 13.80 -10.42 -25.61
C ILE A 173 15.31 -10.47 -25.52
N GLU A 174 15.85 -11.68 -25.40
CA GLU A 174 17.28 -11.92 -25.47
C GLU A 174 17.61 -12.50 -26.84
N LYS A 175 18.63 -11.95 -27.47
CA LYS A 175 19.14 -12.44 -28.76
C LYS A 175 20.66 -12.29 -28.80
N ASP A 176 21.33 -13.36 -29.16
CA ASP A 176 22.77 -13.34 -29.41
C ASP A 176 23.10 -12.59 -30.71
N GLY A 177 24.17 -11.79 -30.68
CA GLY A 177 24.71 -11.04 -31.79
C GLY A 177 24.44 -9.53 -31.75
N ASP A 178 25.04 -8.82 -32.70
CA ASP A 178 24.92 -7.36 -32.78
C ASP A 178 23.53 -6.94 -33.29
N LEU A 179 22.97 -5.90 -32.67
CA LEU A 179 21.71 -5.29 -33.07
C LEU A 179 21.96 -4.13 -34.04
N ASP A 180 21.20 -4.09 -35.10
CA ASP A 180 21.14 -2.94 -36.00
C ASP A 180 20.37 -1.80 -35.33
N GLU A 181 21.07 -0.73 -34.98
CA GLU A 181 20.52 0.41 -34.25
C GLU A 181 19.34 1.07 -34.97
N GLN A 182 19.40 1.22 -36.32
CA GLN A 182 18.33 1.86 -37.08
C GLN A 182 17.05 1.02 -37.10
N LYS A 183 17.21 -0.29 -37.18
CA LYS A 183 16.06 -1.22 -37.13
C LYS A 183 15.43 -1.24 -35.76
N LEU A 184 16.27 -1.20 -34.69
CA LEU A 184 15.79 -1.16 -33.32
C LEU A 184 15.01 0.15 -33.05
N GLN A 185 15.54 1.31 -33.46
CA GLN A 185 14.87 2.59 -33.31
C GLN A 185 13.54 2.64 -34.09
N THR A 186 13.51 2.07 -35.28
CA THR A 186 12.30 2.00 -36.12
C THR A 186 11.25 1.13 -35.43
N TRP A 187 11.66 0.00 -34.87
CA TRP A 187 10.76 -0.94 -34.20
C TRP A 187 10.18 -0.32 -32.90
N ILE A 188 11.02 0.31 -32.05
CA ILE A 188 10.57 1.04 -30.86
C ILE A 188 9.58 2.16 -31.23
N SER A 189 9.91 2.93 -32.28
CA SER A 189 9.04 4.02 -32.74
C SER A 189 7.67 3.52 -33.23
N LYS A 190 7.63 2.33 -33.78
CA LYS A 190 6.38 1.68 -34.22
C LYS A 190 5.56 1.24 -33.00
N LEU A 191 6.19 0.57 -32.03
CA LEU A 191 5.54 0.15 -30.78
C LEU A 191 4.90 1.31 -30.02
N LEU A 192 5.57 2.49 -29.95
CA LEU A 192 5.06 3.67 -29.27
C LEU A 192 3.92 4.39 -30.01
N ARG A 193 3.68 4.06 -31.28
CA ARG A 193 2.63 4.71 -32.12
C ARG A 193 1.36 3.86 -32.27
N GLU A 194 1.43 2.59 -31.97
CA GLU A 194 0.32 1.64 -32.12
C GLU A 194 -0.51 1.51 -30.81
N LYS A 195 -0.69 2.62 -30.05
CA LYS A 195 -1.66 2.71 -28.96
C LYS A 195 -2.99 3.24 -29.45
#